data_0dc2f56dcf62f10111bb6a6dda49ed3e
#
_entry.id   0dc2f56dcf62f10111bb6a6dda49ed3e
#
_cell.length_a   1.000
_cell.length_b   1.000
_cell.length_c   1.000
_cell.angle_alpha   90.00
_cell.angle_beta   90.00
_cell.angle_gamma   90.00
#
_symmetry.space_group_name_H-M   'P 1'
#
loop_
_entity.id
_entity.type
_entity.pdbx_description
1 polymer ?
#
loop_
_entity_poly.entity_id
_entity_poly.type
_entity_poly.pdbx_seq_one_letter_code
_entity_poly.pdbx_strand_id
1 'polypeptide(L)'
;MYLDNPRAGVLRRFSAIVYDALVLCALWMGAMAFGLAVVAVLTSVGVISLVDYIDTADYVQKHALWFQLYSLLVFAWFYLYFWTKAGQTLGMRAWRMLLISADGQPLTLKQSSIRLLTSLLGLGNFWLWLRRKDGLALQDKAAGTIVVVLTKEQSQSFNLHKTAR
;
A
#
# COMPACT_ATOMS: atom_id res chain seq x y z
N MET A 1 23.71 -6.15 -1.97
CA MET A 1 23.47 -7.38 -1.21
C MET A 1 22.23 -8.14 -1.69
N TYR A 2 21.15 -7.48 -2.15
CA TYR A 2 19.92 -8.16 -2.63
C TYR A 2 19.70 -8.04 -4.15
N LEU A 3 20.59 -7.36 -4.87
CA LEU A 3 20.44 -7.11 -6.32
C LEU A 3 20.52 -8.39 -7.16
N ASP A 4 21.28 -9.39 -6.69
CA ASP A 4 21.47 -10.67 -7.37
C ASP A 4 20.32 -11.66 -7.12
N ASN A 5 19.39 -11.31 -6.23
CA ASN A 5 18.24 -12.16 -5.96
C ASN A 5 17.28 -12.20 -7.15
N PRO A 6 16.58 -13.34 -7.37
CA PRO A 6 15.63 -13.45 -8.47
C PRO A 6 14.49 -12.42 -8.32
N ARG A 7 14.06 -11.85 -9.45
CA ARG A 7 12.95 -10.90 -9.49
C ARG A 7 11.61 -11.59 -9.23
N ALA A 8 10.73 -10.90 -8.53
CA ALA A 8 9.40 -11.43 -8.22
C ALA A 8 8.53 -11.49 -9.48
N GLY A 9 8.06 -12.69 -9.80
CA GLY A 9 7.14 -12.94 -10.93
C GLY A 9 5.72 -12.45 -10.65
N VAL A 10 4.88 -12.46 -11.70
CA VAL A 10 3.48 -11.97 -11.67
C VAL A 10 2.64 -12.62 -10.59
N LEU A 11 2.63 -13.95 -10.53
CA LEU A 11 1.81 -14.69 -9.55
C LEU A 11 2.14 -14.31 -8.11
N ARG A 12 3.43 -14.21 -7.77
CA ARG A 12 3.87 -13.85 -6.42
C ARG A 12 3.46 -12.42 -6.05
N ARG A 13 3.55 -11.48 -7.00
CA ARG A 13 3.11 -10.10 -6.81
C ARG A 13 1.60 -10.02 -6.63
N PHE A 14 0.85 -10.78 -7.44
CA PHE A 14 -0.61 -10.83 -7.33
C PHE A 14 -1.06 -11.40 -5.99
N SER A 15 -0.46 -12.51 -5.54
CA SER A 15 -0.74 -13.09 -4.22
C SER A 15 -0.46 -12.09 -3.09
N ALA A 16 0.62 -11.30 -3.18
CA ALA A 16 0.88 -10.26 -2.18
C ALA A 16 -0.20 -9.17 -2.20
N ILE A 17 -0.67 -8.76 -3.38
CA ILE A 17 -1.77 -7.78 -3.50
C ILE A 17 -3.04 -8.30 -2.84
N VAL A 18 -3.39 -9.59 -3.02
CA VAL A 18 -4.56 -10.20 -2.36
C VAL A 18 -4.42 -10.15 -0.83
N TYR A 19 -3.25 -10.47 -0.29
CA TYR A 19 -2.99 -10.36 1.15
C TYR A 19 -3.06 -8.90 1.63
N ASP A 20 -2.47 -7.98 0.89
CA ASP A 20 -2.53 -6.55 1.22
C ASP A 20 -3.97 -6.03 1.16
N ALA A 21 -4.79 -6.51 0.22
CA ALA A 21 -6.20 -6.14 0.13
C ALA A 21 -7.00 -6.52 1.39
N LEU A 22 -6.74 -7.69 1.98
CA LEU A 22 -7.36 -8.08 3.26
C LEU A 22 -6.97 -7.13 4.39
N VAL A 23 -5.68 -6.78 4.47
CA VAL A 23 -5.19 -5.82 5.47
C VAL A 23 -5.78 -4.43 5.23
N LEU A 24 -5.84 -3.99 3.98
CA LEU A 24 -6.42 -2.70 3.59
C LEU A 24 -7.92 -2.64 3.89
N CYS A 25 -8.67 -3.74 3.68
CA CYS A 25 -10.08 -3.80 4.08
C CYS A 25 -10.25 -3.57 5.59
N ALA A 26 -9.46 -4.26 6.42
CA ALA A 26 -9.51 -4.08 7.87
C ALA A 26 -9.10 -2.65 8.28
N LEU A 27 -8.04 -2.11 7.69
CA LEU A 27 -7.58 -0.75 7.92
C LEU A 27 -8.64 0.28 7.51
N TRP A 28 -9.27 0.08 6.34
CA TRP A 28 -10.33 0.94 5.83
C TRP A 28 -11.57 0.91 6.73
N MET A 29 -12.00 -0.26 7.19
CA MET A 29 -13.11 -0.38 8.14
C MET A 29 -12.82 0.38 9.44
N GLY A 30 -11.61 0.24 10.00
CA GLY A 30 -11.19 0.99 11.18
C GLY A 30 -11.14 2.50 10.93
N ALA A 31 -10.61 2.93 9.79
CA ALA A 31 -10.56 4.33 9.41
C ALA A 31 -11.98 4.93 9.21
N MET A 32 -12.89 4.19 8.58
CA MET A 32 -14.30 4.63 8.43
C MET A 32 -15.00 4.72 9.79
N ALA A 33 -14.83 3.73 10.67
CA ALA A 33 -15.37 3.77 12.03
C ALA A 33 -14.83 5.00 12.81
N PHE A 34 -13.54 5.29 12.69
CA PHE A 34 -12.95 6.49 13.28
C PHE A 34 -13.54 7.78 12.69
N GLY A 35 -13.67 7.88 11.36
CA GLY A 35 -14.29 9.03 10.70
C GLY A 35 -15.73 9.27 11.16
N LEU A 36 -16.53 8.21 11.28
CA LEU A 36 -17.89 8.28 11.81
C LEU A 36 -17.93 8.71 13.29
N ALA A 37 -17.01 8.21 14.10
CA ALA A 37 -16.89 8.63 15.50
C ALA A 37 -16.55 10.14 15.61
N VAL A 38 -15.68 10.66 14.73
CA VAL A 38 -15.39 12.09 14.65
C VAL A 38 -16.64 12.89 14.29
N VAL A 39 -17.42 12.47 13.29
CA VAL A 39 -18.71 13.11 12.94
C VAL A 39 -19.66 13.11 14.13
N ALA A 40 -19.79 11.98 14.83
CA ALA A 40 -20.67 11.88 16.01
C ALA A 40 -20.24 12.83 17.14
N VAL A 41 -18.93 12.95 17.41
CA VAL A 41 -18.40 13.91 18.39
C VAL A 41 -18.68 15.36 17.95
N LEU A 42 -18.40 15.70 16.70
CA LEU A 42 -18.65 17.06 16.18
C LEU A 42 -20.14 17.43 16.20
N THR A 43 -21.01 16.44 16.00
CA THR A 43 -22.46 16.64 16.15
C THR A 43 -22.86 16.88 17.62
N SER A 44 -22.29 16.11 18.54
CA SER A 44 -22.61 16.24 19.98
C SER A 44 -22.19 17.59 20.58
N VAL A 45 -21.14 18.19 20.05
CA VAL A 45 -20.64 19.51 20.46
C VAL A 45 -21.25 20.67 19.62
N GLY A 46 -22.20 20.38 18.72
CA GLY A 46 -22.94 21.38 17.94
C GLY A 46 -22.18 21.99 16.76
N VAL A 47 -21.03 21.42 16.37
CA VAL A 47 -20.25 21.89 15.20
C VAL A 47 -20.89 21.43 13.89
N ILE A 48 -21.46 20.23 13.86
CA ILE A 48 -22.22 19.67 12.73
C ILE A 48 -23.67 19.53 13.16
N SER A 49 -24.62 20.00 12.33
CA SER A 49 -26.05 19.75 12.50
C SER A 49 -26.46 18.59 11.58
N LEU A 50 -27.15 17.60 12.13
CA LEU A 50 -27.78 16.52 11.37
C LEU A 50 -29.26 16.77 11.08
N VAL A 51 -29.80 17.95 11.39
CA VAL A 51 -31.24 18.27 11.23
C VAL A 51 -31.70 18.09 9.78
N ASP A 52 -30.84 18.37 8.81
CA ASP A 52 -31.12 18.26 7.37
C ASP A 52 -30.83 16.87 6.78
N TYR A 53 -30.52 15.90 7.64
CA TYR A 53 -30.15 14.55 7.24
C TYR A 53 -31.06 13.51 7.93
N ILE A 54 -31.38 12.44 7.22
CA ILE A 54 -32.21 11.34 7.75
C ILE A 54 -31.46 10.64 8.89
N ASP A 55 -30.17 10.37 8.68
CA ASP A 55 -29.27 9.74 9.63
C ASP A 55 -27.80 10.03 9.28
N THR A 56 -26.88 9.45 10.05
CA THR A 56 -25.43 9.57 9.80
C THR A 56 -25.02 8.97 8.44
N ALA A 57 -25.72 7.95 7.94
CA ALA A 57 -25.40 7.34 6.65
C ALA A 57 -25.76 8.30 5.49
N ASP A 58 -26.90 9.00 5.59
CA ASP A 58 -27.29 10.05 4.63
C ASP A 58 -26.28 11.21 4.63
N TYR A 59 -25.78 11.61 5.80
CA TYR A 59 -24.68 12.58 5.91
C TYR A 59 -23.44 12.13 5.15
N VAL A 60 -22.98 10.88 5.37
CA VAL A 60 -21.80 10.30 4.69
C VAL A 60 -22.03 10.25 3.19
N GLN A 61 -23.21 9.85 2.74
CA GLN A 61 -23.55 9.77 1.31
C GLN A 61 -23.52 11.14 0.64
N LYS A 62 -24.10 12.15 1.25
CA LYS A 62 -24.08 13.53 0.75
C LYS A 62 -22.67 14.13 0.74
N HIS A 63 -21.78 13.65 1.62
CA HIS A 63 -20.37 14.04 1.69
C HIS A 63 -19.41 12.97 1.14
N ALA A 64 -19.88 12.08 0.27
CA ALA A 64 -19.15 10.91 -0.22
C ALA A 64 -17.77 11.26 -0.78
N LEU A 65 -17.62 12.40 -1.47
CA LEU A 65 -16.33 12.84 -2.00
C LEU A 65 -15.26 12.96 -0.90
N TRP A 66 -15.59 13.56 0.24
CA TRP A 66 -14.65 13.72 1.36
C TRP A 66 -14.25 12.38 1.98
N PHE A 67 -15.20 11.46 2.15
CA PHE A 67 -14.95 10.11 2.65
C PHE A 67 -14.14 9.27 1.66
N GLN A 68 -14.35 9.45 0.35
CA GLN A 68 -13.52 8.82 -0.69
C GLN A 68 -12.09 9.36 -0.68
N LEU A 69 -11.91 10.69 -0.61
CA LEU A 69 -10.57 11.30 -0.50
C LEU A 69 -9.85 10.84 0.77
N TYR A 70 -10.56 10.79 1.91
CA TYR A 70 -10.02 10.25 3.15
C TYR A 70 -9.56 8.79 2.99
N SER A 71 -10.39 7.93 2.38
CA SER A 71 -10.05 6.53 2.10
C SER A 71 -8.81 6.42 1.21
N LEU A 72 -8.71 7.24 0.16
CA LEU A 72 -7.55 7.28 -0.73
C LEU A 72 -6.27 7.69 0.03
N LEU A 73 -6.37 8.65 0.94
CA LEU A 73 -5.24 9.07 1.78
C LEU A 73 -4.78 7.95 2.71
N VAL A 74 -5.71 7.20 3.31
CA VAL A 74 -5.40 6.04 4.16
C VAL A 74 -4.66 4.97 3.36
N PHE A 75 -5.12 4.65 2.14
CA PHE A 75 -4.47 3.66 1.27
C PHE A 75 -3.09 4.14 0.79
N ALA A 76 -3.01 5.41 0.38
CA ALA A 76 -1.73 6.01 -0.03
C ALA A 76 -0.71 5.99 1.12
N TRP A 77 -1.15 6.39 2.32
CA TRP A 77 -0.31 6.36 3.52
C TRP A 77 0.20 4.95 3.82
N PHE A 78 -0.67 3.92 3.75
CA PHE A 78 -0.27 2.53 3.96
C PHE A 78 0.88 2.13 3.03
N TYR A 79 0.72 2.30 1.73
CA TYR A 79 1.75 1.91 0.77
C TYR A 79 3.03 2.73 0.91
N LEU A 80 2.91 4.06 1.02
CA LEU A 80 4.06 4.95 1.16
C LEU A 80 4.86 4.65 2.43
N TYR A 81 4.18 4.44 3.56
CA TYR A 81 4.81 4.10 4.82
C TYR A 81 5.57 2.77 4.72
N PHE A 82 4.91 1.70 4.28
CA PHE A 82 5.53 0.39 4.22
C PHE A 82 6.66 0.32 3.18
N TRP A 83 6.53 0.94 2.02
CA TRP A 83 7.58 0.93 1.01
C TRP A 83 8.80 1.74 1.42
N THR A 84 8.64 2.90 2.05
CA THR A 84 9.78 3.73 2.47
C THR A 84 10.45 3.21 3.74
N LYS A 85 9.66 2.78 4.74
CA LYS A 85 10.21 2.36 6.04
C LYS A 85 10.57 0.88 6.08
N ALA A 86 9.80 0.03 5.44
CA ALA A 86 9.99 -1.41 5.50
C ALA A 86 10.54 -2.02 4.21
N GLY A 87 10.40 -1.37 3.05
CA GLY A 87 10.68 -1.99 1.77
C GLY A 87 9.75 -3.17 1.46
N GLN A 88 8.75 -3.41 2.30
CA GLN A 88 7.81 -4.54 2.18
C GLN A 88 6.46 -4.14 2.76
N THR A 89 5.36 -4.44 2.09
CA THR A 89 4.04 -4.51 2.70
C THR A 89 3.87 -5.82 3.47
N LEU A 90 2.78 -5.97 4.20
CA LEU A 90 2.48 -7.21 4.92
C LEU A 90 2.30 -8.40 3.97
N GLY A 91 1.61 -8.20 2.84
CA GLY A 91 1.49 -9.20 1.80
C GLY A 91 2.83 -9.53 1.14
N MET A 92 3.66 -8.53 0.84
CA MET A 92 5.01 -8.76 0.32
C MET A 92 5.87 -9.56 1.29
N ARG A 93 5.75 -9.32 2.59
CA ARG A 93 6.47 -10.06 3.64
C ARG A 93 6.06 -11.53 3.67
N ALA A 94 4.76 -11.85 3.57
CA ALA A 94 4.27 -13.21 3.50
C ALA A 94 4.87 -13.99 2.32
N TRP A 95 5.09 -13.31 1.18
CA TRP A 95 5.67 -13.90 -0.03
C TRP A 95 7.19 -13.70 -0.16
N ARG A 96 7.86 -13.26 0.91
CA ARG A 96 9.32 -13.02 0.95
C ARG A 96 9.81 -12.09 -0.17
N MET A 97 9.05 -11.06 -0.48
CA MET A 97 9.44 -10.07 -1.48
C MET A 97 10.00 -8.83 -0.80
N LEU A 98 11.04 -8.26 -1.37
CA LEU A 98 11.65 -7.01 -0.96
C LEU A 98 11.65 -6.03 -2.11
N LEU A 99 11.20 -4.83 -1.85
CA LEU A 99 11.20 -3.69 -2.77
C LEU A 99 12.41 -2.81 -2.44
N ILE A 100 13.26 -2.61 -3.42
CA ILE A 100 14.47 -1.78 -3.32
C ILE A 100 14.58 -0.88 -4.55
N SER A 101 15.35 0.18 -4.46
CA SER A 101 15.74 0.99 -5.60
C SER A 101 16.65 0.17 -6.55
N ALA A 102 16.75 0.58 -7.81
CA ALA A 102 17.59 -0.11 -8.80
C ALA A 102 19.09 -0.10 -8.43
N ASP A 103 19.52 0.82 -7.58
CA ASP A 103 20.86 0.91 -7.00
C ASP A 103 21.03 0.10 -5.69
N GLY A 104 20.01 -0.65 -5.27
CA GLY A 104 20.05 -1.49 -4.08
C GLY A 104 19.76 -0.77 -2.76
N GLN A 105 19.45 0.53 -2.80
CA GLN A 105 19.14 1.33 -1.61
C GLN A 105 17.66 1.23 -1.22
N PRO A 106 17.29 1.58 0.03
CA PRO A 106 15.89 1.76 0.42
C PRO A 106 15.20 2.81 -0.46
N LEU A 107 13.88 2.67 -0.67
CA LEU A 107 13.12 3.62 -1.49
C LEU A 107 13.02 4.99 -0.84
N THR A 108 13.17 6.01 -1.67
CA THR A 108 12.79 7.38 -1.31
C THR A 108 11.28 7.57 -1.38
N LEU A 109 10.77 8.60 -0.70
CA LEU A 109 9.34 8.96 -0.77
C LEU A 109 8.93 9.28 -2.22
N LYS A 110 9.80 9.97 -2.98
CA LYS A 110 9.57 10.29 -4.40
C LYS A 110 9.38 9.04 -5.25
N GLN A 111 10.26 8.06 -5.12
CA GLN A 111 10.14 6.78 -5.85
C GLN A 111 8.87 6.03 -5.46
N SER A 112 8.53 6.00 -4.17
CA SER A 112 7.32 5.36 -3.67
C SER A 112 6.05 6.04 -4.19
N SER A 113 6.01 7.37 -4.28
CA SER A 113 4.88 8.12 -4.83
C SER A 113 4.71 7.88 -6.34
N ILE A 114 5.81 7.93 -7.12
CA ILE A 114 5.77 7.61 -8.55
C ILE A 114 5.26 6.17 -8.74
N ARG A 115 5.76 5.23 -7.93
CA ARG A 115 5.36 3.84 -7.96
C ARG A 115 3.87 3.68 -7.66
N LEU A 116 3.35 4.37 -6.65
CA LEU A 116 1.94 4.32 -6.27
C LEU A 116 1.05 4.79 -7.42
N LEU A 117 1.36 5.95 -8.01
CA LEU A 117 0.60 6.53 -9.12
C LEU A 117 0.63 5.64 -10.38
N THR A 118 1.78 5.03 -10.68
CA THR A 118 1.96 4.19 -11.88
C THR A 118 1.55 2.73 -11.67
N SER A 119 1.29 2.31 -10.44
CA SER A 119 0.82 0.94 -10.14
C SER A 119 -0.59 0.67 -10.65
N LEU A 120 -1.41 1.73 -10.84
CA LEU A 120 -2.81 1.64 -11.29
C LEU A 120 -3.58 0.54 -10.55
N LEU A 121 -3.54 0.56 -9.21
CA LEU A 121 -4.15 -0.47 -8.34
C LEU A 121 -3.67 -1.91 -8.62
N GLY A 122 -2.42 -2.05 -9.09
CA GLY A 122 -1.82 -3.34 -9.41
C GLY A 122 -1.87 -3.74 -10.89
N LEU A 123 -2.62 -3.03 -11.72
CA LEU A 123 -2.69 -3.29 -13.18
C LEU A 123 -1.32 -3.14 -13.86
N GLY A 124 -0.44 -2.28 -13.35
CA GLY A 124 0.92 -2.15 -13.84
C GLY A 124 1.75 -3.45 -13.80
N ASN A 125 1.33 -4.46 -13.02
CA ASN A 125 1.97 -5.77 -12.99
C ASN A 125 1.66 -6.62 -14.25
N PHE A 126 0.58 -6.34 -14.99
CA PHE A 126 0.30 -7.01 -16.27
C PHE A 126 1.37 -6.74 -17.32
N TRP A 127 2.12 -5.64 -17.19
CA TRP A 127 3.27 -5.35 -18.04
C TRP A 127 4.35 -6.44 -17.96
N LEU A 128 4.52 -7.09 -16.80
CA LEU A 128 5.41 -8.25 -16.63
C LEU A 128 5.01 -9.43 -17.51
N TRP A 129 3.72 -9.62 -17.75
CA TRP A 129 3.20 -10.69 -18.59
C TRP A 129 3.47 -10.40 -20.07
N LEU A 130 3.34 -9.14 -20.49
CA LEU A 130 3.60 -8.69 -21.86
C LEU A 130 5.09 -8.65 -22.19
N ARG A 131 5.95 -8.28 -21.23
CA ARG A 131 7.41 -8.15 -21.41
C ARG A 131 8.18 -8.99 -20.39
N ARG A 132 8.14 -10.31 -20.58
CA ARG A 132 8.82 -11.27 -19.69
C ARG A 132 10.35 -11.11 -19.60
N LYS A 133 11.01 -10.55 -20.64
CA LYS A 133 12.48 -10.47 -20.72
C LYS A 133 13.11 -9.63 -19.61
N ASP A 134 12.47 -8.54 -19.20
CA ASP A 134 13.07 -7.58 -18.26
C ASP A 134 12.74 -7.89 -16.79
N GLY A 135 11.68 -8.66 -16.51
CA GLY A 135 11.19 -8.96 -15.15
C GLY A 135 10.78 -7.72 -14.35
N LEU A 136 10.48 -6.58 -15.03
CA LEU A 136 10.09 -5.31 -14.44
C LEU A 136 8.65 -4.96 -14.78
N ALA A 137 7.85 -4.61 -13.78
CA ALA A 137 6.52 -4.06 -13.97
C ALA A 137 6.59 -2.58 -14.44
N LEU A 138 5.47 -2.03 -14.90
CA LEU A 138 5.41 -0.64 -15.35
C LEU A 138 5.86 0.32 -14.24
N GLN A 139 5.34 0.14 -13.03
CA GLN A 139 5.71 0.93 -11.85
C GLN A 139 7.18 0.74 -11.44
N ASP A 140 7.78 -0.44 -11.70
CA ASP A 140 9.19 -0.67 -11.42
C ASP A 140 10.06 0.21 -12.31
N LYS A 141 9.74 0.26 -13.61
CA LYS A 141 10.45 1.09 -14.59
C LYS A 141 10.26 2.59 -14.32
N ALA A 142 9.03 3.02 -14.07
CA ALA A 142 8.71 4.42 -13.85
C ALA A 142 9.39 4.99 -12.60
N ALA A 143 9.49 4.19 -11.53
CA ALA A 143 10.07 4.62 -10.25
C ALA A 143 11.56 4.27 -10.10
N GLY A 144 12.19 3.57 -11.06
CA GLY A 144 13.57 3.08 -10.93
C GLY A 144 13.73 2.11 -9.75
N THR A 145 12.81 1.16 -9.61
CA THR A 145 12.76 0.21 -8.49
C THR A 145 12.73 -1.23 -8.98
N ILE A 146 13.04 -2.16 -8.11
CA ILE A 146 12.95 -3.60 -8.39
C ILE A 146 12.32 -4.33 -7.21
N VAL A 147 11.58 -5.42 -7.50
CA VAL A 147 11.06 -6.33 -6.48
C VAL A 147 11.79 -7.65 -6.59
N VAL A 148 12.53 -7.99 -5.56
CA VAL A 148 13.31 -9.23 -5.47
C VAL A 148 12.68 -10.22 -4.50
N VAL A 149 13.03 -11.50 -4.63
CA VAL A 149 12.58 -12.58 -3.75
C VAL A 149 13.73 -12.92 -2.81
N LEU A 150 13.47 -12.88 -1.51
CA LEU A 150 14.43 -13.26 -0.47
C LEU A 150 14.45 -14.77 -0.27
N THR A 151 15.61 -15.35 0.06
CA THR A 151 15.68 -16.70 0.60
C THR A 151 15.01 -16.74 1.99
N LYS A 152 14.80 -17.93 2.53
CA LYS A 152 14.21 -18.07 3.87
C LYS A 152 15.09 -17.42 4.94
N GLU A 153 16.40 -17.65 4.86
CA GLU A 153 17.40 -17.10 5.78
C GLU A 153 17.48 -15.58 5.66
N GLN A 154 17.54 -15.05 4.44
CA GLN A 154 17.54 -13.60 4.19
C GLN A 154 16.27 -12.93 4.73
N SER A 155 15.11 -13.56 4.56
CA SER A 155 13.85 -13.02 5.06
C SER A 155 13.80 -13.01 6.58
N GLN A 156 14.32 -14.03 7.24
CA GLN A 156 14.40 -14.09 8.71
C GLN A 156 15.38 -13.04 9.24
N SER A 157 16.58 -12.96 8.71
CA SER A 157 17.59 -11.98 9.15
C SER A 157 17.12 -10.54 8.91
N PHE A 158 16.50 -10.25 7.75
CA PHE A 158 15.97 -8.93 7.45
C PHE A 158 14.89 -8.49 8.44
N ASN A 159 14.00 -9.40 8.83
CA ASN A 159 12.94 -9.12 9.79
C ASN A 159 13.47 -8.95 11.22
N LEU A 160 14.45 -9.75 11.65
CA LEU A 160 15.07 -9.64 12.98
C LEU A 160 15.84 -8.34 13.16
N HIS A 161 16.63 -7.91 12.19
CA HIS A 161 17.35 -6.62 12.24
C HIS A 161 16.44 -5.39 12.26
N LYS A 162 15.20 -5.50 11.77
CA LYS A 162 14.20 -4.42 11.87
C LYS A 162 13.48 -4.36 13.21
N THR A 163 13.31 -5.47 13.87
CA THR A 163 12.67 -5.53 15.20
C THR A 163 13.62 -5.02 16.31
N ALA A 164 14.93 -4.99 16.04
CA ALA A 164 15.97 -4.54 16.98
C ALA A 164 16.32 -3.04 16.88
N ARG A 165 15.62 -2.27 16.03
CA ARG A 165 15.76 -0.79 15.88
C ARG A 165 14.44 -0.10 16.24
#